data_cb8fd38ba284dac73a6d198898e7f448
#
_entry.id   cb8fd38ba284dac73a6d198898e7f448
#
_cell.length_a   1.000
_cell.length_b   1.000
_cell.length_c   1.000
_cell.angle_alpha   90.00
_cell.angle_beta   90.00
_cell.angle_gamma   90.00
#
_symmetry.space_group_name_H-M   'P 1'
#
loop_
_entity.id
_entity.type
_entity.pdbx_description
1 polymer ?
#
loop_
_entity_poly.entity_id
_entity_poly.type
_entity_poly.pdbx_seq_one_letter_code
_entity_poly.pdbx_strand_id
1 'polypeptide(L)'
;SEMCIRDRNINNKKNYSISKNVIWASPKGFDLAMDIYSPTKVGDSFPVLVMFHGGGFLLRRKYIIENMAQYIASNYDYVVCNVDYRLLRDQKNSVTFDELIGDAFGAVLWIKENISNYKGNENSIAVTGDSAGAYISAMIVNSGNKIATSGSFSDHLCITPSYVPESITAEDVKNQNLLDVQAAVLSYGAYNLYSSALKGIFETRKNPFWTFALSKPRGVFGNNFNACL
;
A
#
# COMPACT_ATOMS: atom_id res chain seq x y z
N SER A 1 16.59 28.92 9.79
CA SER A 1 16.90 29.09 8.37
C SER A 1 15.73 28.57 7.58
N GLU A 2 14.94 29.47 7.03
CA GLU A 2 13.82 29.15 6.16
C GLU A 2 14.38 28.56 4.87
N MET A 3 14.06 27.31 4.63
CA MET A 3 14.32 26.66 3.36
C MET A 3 13.17 27.11 2.42
N CYS A 4 13.36 28.26 1.78
CA CYS A 4 12.50 28.73 0.70
C CYS A 4 12.58 27.72 -0.46
N ILE A 5 11.59 26.86 -0.57
CA ILE A 5 11.31 26.16 -1.82
C ILE A 5 10.79 27.24 -2.77
N ARG A 6 11.67 27.71 -3.67
CA ARG A 6 11.23 28.57 -4.79
C ARG A 6 10.23 27.75 -5.59
N ASP A 7 8.97 28.16 -5.56
CA ASP A 7 7.96 27.77 -6.56
C ASP A 7 8.51 28.14 -7.94
N ARG A 8 9.10 27.18 -8.62
CA ARG A 8 9.24 27.31 -10.07
C ARG A 8 7.82 27.30 -10.62
N ASN A 9 7.46 28.32 -11.37
CA ASN A 9 6.24 28.35 -12.16
C ASN A 9 6.14 27.03 -12.94
N ILE A 10 5.45 26.06 -12.37
CA ILE A 10 5.13 24.82 -13.05
C ILE A 10 4.09 25.23 -14.08
N ASN A 11 4.47 25.24 -15.34
CA ASN A 11 3.55 25.37 -16.44
C ASN A 11 2.40 24.41 -16.21
N ASN A 12 1.20 24.92 -15.98
CA ASN A 12 0.00 24.19 -15.54
C ASN A 12 -0.58 23.27 -16.64
N LYS A 13 0.24 22.76 -17.53
CA LYS A 13 -0.19 21.76 -18.50
C LYS A 13 -0.14 20.40 -17.82
N LYS A 14 -1.29 19.91 -17.38
CA LYS A 14 -1.40 18.55 -16.87
C LYS A 14 -0.99 17.58 -17.98
N ASN A 15 0.14 16.90 -17.79
CA ASN A 15 0.65 15.88 -18.71
C ASN A 15 0.06 14.50 -18.42
N TYR A 16 -1.02 14.45 -17.63
CA TYR A 16 -1.72 13.24 -17.27
C TYR A 16 -3.24 13.41 -17.30
N SER A 17 -3.94 12.32 -17.53
CA SER A 17 -5.34 12.13 -17.20
C SER A 17 -5.45 11.42 -15.85
N ILE A 18 -6.59 11.55 -15.16
CA ILE A 18 -6.82 10.90 -13.88
C ILE A 18 -8.13 10.13 -13.90
N SER A 19 -8.06 8.86 -13.47
CA SER A 19 -9.21 8.05 -13.11
C SER A 19 -9.28 8.00 -11.59
N LYS A 20 -10.25 8.71 -11.00
CA LYS A 20 -10.39 8.81 -9.54
C LYS A 20 -11.29 7.70 -8.99
N ASN A 21 -10.94 7.24 -7.78
CA ASN A 21 -11.72 6.28 -7.01
C ASN A 21 -12.08 5.01 -7.80
N VAL A 22 -11.10 4.49 -8.55
CA VAL A 22 -11.26 3.19 -9.20
C VAL A 22 -11.36 2.12 -8.10
N ILE A 23 -12.53 1.51 -7.96
CA ILE A 23 -12.74 0.42 -6.99
C ILE A 23 -12.05 -0.83 -7.54
N TRP A 24 -11.11 -1.36 -6.77
CA TRP A 24 -10.31 -2.52 -7.17
C TRP A 24 -10.59 -3.78 -6.34
N ALA A 25 -11.19 -3.63 -5.15
CA ALA A 25 -11.68 -4.74 -4.33
C ALA A 25 -12.71 -4.24 -3.32
N SER A 26 -13.50 -5.16 -2.76
CA SER A 26 -14.50 -4.85 -1.72
C SER A 26 -14.48 -5.91 -0.60
N PRO A 27 -13.35 -6.11 0.11
CA PRO A 27 -13.25 -7.14 1.14
C PRO A 27 -14.25 -6.89 2.28
N LYS A 28 -15.06 -7.89 2.58
CA LYS A 28 -16.11 -7.81 3.61
C LYS A 28 -17.04 -6.59 3.42
N GLY A 29 -17.30 -6.18 2.18
CA GLY A 29 -18.16 -5.04 1.84
C GLY A 29 -17.51 -3.66 2.09
N PHE A 30 -16.20 -3.59 2.24
CA PHE A 30 -15.45 -2.34 2.34
C PHE A 30 -14.77 -2.04 1.01
N ASP A 31 -15.23 -1.00 0.32
CA ASP A 31 -14.68 -0.62 -0.98
C ASP A 31 -13.28 -0.04 -0.85
N LEU A 32 -12.32 -0.66 -1.53
CA LEU A 32 -10.96 -0.22 -1.67
C LEU A 32 -10.78 0.45 -3.02
N ALA A 33 -10.30 1.69 -3.01
CA ALA A 33 -10.16 2.50 -4.19
C ALA A 33 -8.71 2.96 -4.42
N MET A 34 -8.38 3.23 -5.66
CA MET A 34 -7.15 3.93 -6.04
C MET A 34 -7.44 5.06 -7.02
N ASP A 35 -6.56 6.05 -7.06
CA ASP A 35 -6.52 7.05 -8.12
C ASP A 35 -5.39 6.70 -9.08
N ILE A 36 -5.70 6.64 -10.38
CA ILE A 36 -4.75 6.26 -11.42
C ILE A 36 -4.49 7.49 -12.30
N TYR A 37 -3.24 7.90 -12.35
CA TYR A 37 -2.74 9.01 -13.16
C TYR A 37 -2.02 8.41 -14.38
N SER A 38 -2.56 8.63 -15.56
CA SER A 38 -2.04 8.06 -16.82
C SER A 38 -1.44 9.17 -17.70
N PRO A 39 -0.24 8.99 -18.25
CA PRO A 39 0.36 9.97 -19.17
C PRO A 39 -0.56 10.27 -20.36
N THR A 40 -0.70 11.56 -20.72
CA THR A 40 -1.41 11.97 -21.94
C THR A 40 -0.57 11.83 -23.19
N LYS A 41 0.73 11.62 -23.03
CA LYS A 41 1.67 11.32 -24.10
C LYS A 41 1.23 10.10 -24.92
N VAL A 42 1.57 10.10 -26.21
CA VAL A 42 1.37 8.95 -27.08
C VAL A 42 2.28 7.81 -26.61
N GLY A 43 1.71 6.62 -26.45
CA GLY A 43 2.35 5.41 -25.94
C GLY A 43 1.39 4.63 -25.05
N ASP A 44 1.69 3.37 -24.81
CA ASP A 44 0.83 2.42 -24.13
C ASP A 44 1.58 1.42 -23.21
N SER A 45 2.81 1.73 -22.84
CA SER A 45 3.65 0.84 -22.03
C SER A 45 4.56 1.63 -21.10
N PHE A 46 3.95 2.49 -20.27
CA PHE A 46 4.68 3.30 -19.32
C PHE A 46 4.96 2.51 -18.03
N PRO A 47 6.12 2.71 -17.39
CA PRO A 47 6.37 2.10 -16.08
C PRO A 47 5.34 2.58 -15.07
N VAL A 48 5.06 1.72 -14.09
CA VAL A 48 4.01 1.93 -13.08
C VAL A 48 4.66 2.21 -11.73
N LEU A 49 4.18 3.25 -11.04
CA LEU A 49 4.53 3.53 -9.66
C LEU A 49 3.31 3.35 -8.77
N VAL A 50 3.37 2.38 -7.86
CA VAL A 50 2.32 2.13 -6.88
C VAL A 50 2.70 2.81 -5.57
N MET A 51 1.82 3.67 -5.06
CA MET A 51 2.07 4.50 -3.89
C MET A 51 1.15 4.14 -2.73
N PHE A 52 1.73 3.83 -1.58
CA PHE A 52 1.03 3.57 -0.32
C PHE A 52 1.29 4.69 0.68
N HIS A 53 0.22 5.27 1.23
CA HIS A 53 0.32 6.38 2.17
C HIS A 53 0.75 5.96 3.58
N GLY A 54 1.40 6.86 4.30
CA GLY A 54 1.68 6.72 5.72
C GLY A 54 0.44 6.99 6.60
N GLY A 55 0.65 6.94 7.91
CA GLY A 55 -0.41 7.21 8.91
C GLY A 55 -0.49 6.16 10.01
N GLY A 56 0.60 5.43 10.27
CA GLY A 56 0.71 4.46 11.36
C GLY A 56 -0.30 3.33 11.27
N PHE A 57 -0.73 2.95 10.07
CA PHE A 57 -1.75 1.93 9.79
C PHE A 57 -3.17 2.25 10.31
N LEU A 58 -3.37 3.45 10.87
CA LEU A 58 -4.58 3.84 11.60
C LEU A 58 -5.28 5.04 11.02
N LEU A 59 -4.52 5.94 10.40
CA LEU A 59 -4.98 7.27 10.02
C LEU A 59 -4.72 7.52 8.55
N ARG A 60 -5.44 8.51 8.02
CA ARG A 60 -5.29 9.05 6.67
C ARG A 60 -5.87 8.14 5.59
N ARG A 61 -5.69 8.54 4.33
CA ARG A 61 -6.09 7.86 3.10
C ARG A 61 -5.19 8.38 1.98
N LYS A 62 -5.32 7.84 0.77
CA LYS A 62 -4.56 8.22 -0.42
C LYS A 62 -4.45 9.73 -0.68
N TYR A 63 -5.42 10.53 -0.24
CA TYR A 63 -5.42 11.98 -0.42
C TYR A 63 -4.18 12.67 0.17
N ILE A 64 -3.55 12.09 1.20
CA ILE A 64 -2.42 12.72 1.89
C ILE A 64 -1.15 12.80 1.00
N ILE A 65 -1.03 11.88 0.05
CA ILE A 65 0.09 11.82 -0.90
C ILE A 65 -0.35 12.21 -2.31
N GLU A 66 -1.56 12.76 -2.48
CA GLU A 66 -2.11 13.15 -3.78
C GLU A 66 -1.20 14.16 -4.50
N ASN A 67 -0.68 15.16 -3.78
CA ASN A 67 0.23 16.17 -4.36
C ASN A 67 1.51 15.53 -4.91
N MET A 68 2.05 14.52 -4.24
CA MET A 68 3.22 13.78 -4.70
C MET A 68 2.90 12.96 -5.94
N ALA A 69 1.75 12.27 -5.95
CA ALA A 69 1.30 11.53 -7.12
C ALA A 69 1.12 12.45 -8.35
N GLN A 70 0.50 13.60 -8.16
CA GLN A 70 0.33 14.61 -9.20
C GLN A 70 1.67 15.18 -9.69
N TYR A 71 2.60 15.43 -8.78
CA TYR A 71 3.93 15.91 -9.14
C TYR A 71 4.67 14.92 -10.02
N ILE A 72 4.67 13.64 -9.63
CA ILE A 72 5.33 12.57 -10.39
C ILE A 72 4.68 12.41 -11.76
N ALA A 73 3.35 12.33 -11.82
CA ALA A 73 2.61 12.19 -13.07
C ALA A 73 2.75 13.39 -14.01
N SER A 74 2.98 14.60 -13.46
CA SER A 74 3.20 15.81 -14.26
C SER A 74 4.59 15.91 -14.86
N ASN A 75 5.61 15.35 -14.20
CA ASN A 75 7.01 15.58 -14.55
C ASN A 75 7.70 14.36 -15.16
N TYR A 76 7.09 13.18 -15.05
CA TYR A 76 7.68 11.92 -15.51
C TYR A 76 6.64 11.08 -16.25
N ASP A 77 7.10 10.28 -17.19
CA ASP A 77 6.27 9.37 -17.99
C ASP A 77 5.99 8.07 -17.20
N TYR A 78 5.27 8.16 -16.08
CA TYR A 78 4.82 7.05 -15.27
C TYR A 78 3.31 6.97 -15.23
N VAL A 79 2.76 5.76 -15.19
CA VAL A 79 1.43 5.55 -14.63
C VAL A 79 1.57 5.51 -13.11
N VAL A 80 0.86 6.39 -12.40
CA VAL A 80 0.95 6.47 -10.93
C VAL A 80 -0.35 5.97 -10.33
N CYS A 81 -0.28 4.93 -9.50
CA CYS A 81 -1.41 4.36 -8.76
C CYS A 81 -1.31 4.78 -7.29
N ASN A 82 -2.17 5.69 -6.86
CA ASN A 82 -2.25 6.14 -5.47
C ASN A 82 -3.33 5.32 -4.75
N VAL A 83 -2.92 4.42 -3.87
CA VAL A 83 -3.73 3.30 -3.38
C VAL A 83 -4.23 3.53 -1.95
N ASP A 84 -5.52 3.32 -1.71
CA ASP A 84 -6.08 3.11 -0.38
C ASP A 84 -6.03 1.63 0.01
N TYR A 85 -5.78 1.39 1.29
CA TYR A 85 -5.85 0.10 1.96
C TYR A 85 -6.67 0.25 3.25
N ARG A 86 -7.23 -0.83 3.79
CA ARG A 86 -7.95 -0.78 5.07
C ARG A 86 -7.00 -0.37 6.19
N LEU A 87 -7.52 0.47 7.07
CA LEU A 87 -6.83 0.85 8.30
C LEU A 87 -7.31 -0.03 9.45
N LEU A 88 -6.47 -0.25 10.43
CA LEU A 88 -6.82 -1.06 11.60
C LEU A 88 -8.10 -0.60 12.32
N ARG A 89 -8.46 0.69 12.20
CA ARG A 89 -9.69 1.27 12.77
C ARG A 89 -10.94 1.07 11.90
N ASP A 90 -10.78 0.64 10.65
CA ASP A 90 -11.92 0.43 9.77
C ASP A 90 -12.80 -0.75 10.23
N GLN A 91 -13.95 -0.90 9.61
CA GLN A 91 -14.90 -1.96 9.90
C GLN A 91 -15.18 -2.11 11.42
N LYS A 92 -15.46 -0.99 12.08
CA LYS A 92 -15.69 -0.92 13.53
C LYS A 92 -14.47 -1.37 14.37
N ASN A 93 -13.27 -1.06 13.90
CA ASN A 93 -12.01 -1.41 14.55
C ASN A 93 -11.76 -2.93 14.60
N SER A 94 -12.08 -3.64 13.53
CA SER A 94 -11.92 -5.10 13.43
C SER A 94 -10.87 -5.56 12.41
N VAL A 95 -10.35 -4.65 11.57
CA VAL A 95 -9.32 -4.98 10.58
C VAL A 95 -8.05 -5.41 11.29
N THR A 96 -7.46 -6.51 10.84
CA THR A 96 -6.20 -7.05 11.37
C THR A 96 -5.01 -6.60 10.52
N PHE A 97 -3.80 -6.79 11.04
CA PHE A 97 -2.59 -6.35 10.34
C PHE A 97 -2.34 -7.15 9.06
N ASP A 98 -2.60 -8.46 9.10
CA ASP A 98 -2.53 -9.35 7.94
C ASP A 98 -3.53 -8.97 6.85
N GLU A 99 -4.76 -8.58 7.21
CA GLU A 99 -5.75 -8.09 6.26
C GLU A 99 -5.30 -6.82 5.54
N LEU A 100 -4.70 -5.89 6.26
CA LEU A 100 -4.15 -4.65 5.72
C LEU A 100 -2.99 -4.93 4.73
N ILE A 101 -2.10 -5.87 5.05
CA ILE A 101 -1.05 -6.29 4.13
C ILE A 101 -1.65 -7.05 2.94
N GLY A 102 -2.67 -7.86 3.17
CA GLY A 102 -3.44 -8.53 2.11
C GLY A 102 -4.08 -7.55 1.12
N ASP A 103 -4.51 -6.38 1.59
CA ASP A 103 -5.01 -5.32 0.71
C ASP A 103 -3.90 -4.79 -0.21
N ALA A 104 -2.69 -4.58 0.30
CA ALA A 104 -1.58 -4.13 -0.51
C ALA A 104 -1.16 -5.17 -1.57
N PHE A 105 -1.16 -6.45 -1.20
CA PHE A 105 -0.89 -7.55 -2.14
C PHE A 105 -1.98 -7.62 -3.21
N GLY A 106 -3.24 -7.53 -2.81
CA GLY A 106 -4.38 -7.49 -3.73
C GLY A 106 -4.31 -6.31 -4.71
N ALA A 107 -3.90 -5.13 -4.23
CA ALA A 107 -3.73 -3.96 -5.09
C ALA A 107 -2.68 -4.19 -6.19
N VAL A 108 -1.53 -4.81 -5.85
CA VAL A 108 -0.50 -5.13 -6.85
C VAL A 108 -1.01 -6.15 -7.87
N LEU A 109 -1.73 -7.18 -7.43
CA LEU A 109 -2.31 -8.18 -8.34
C LEU A 109 -3.34 -7.56 -9.27
N TRP A 110 -4.23 -6.72 -8.75
CA TRP A 110 -5.20 -5.99 -9.57
C TRP A 110 -4.51 -5.08 -10.59
N ILE A 111 -3.47 -4.36 -10.17
CA ILE A 111 -2.69 -3.49 -11.05
C ILE A 111 -2.06 -4.31 -12.17
N LYS A 112 -1.42 -5.44 -11.87
CA LYS A 112 -0.81 -6.31 -12.88
C LYS A 112 -1.82 -6.80 -13.92
N GLU A 113 -3.03 -7.09 -13.53
CA GLU A 113 -4.07 -7.55 -14.44
C GLU A 113 -4.70 -6.42 -15.27
N ASN A 114 -4.83 -5.21 -14.70
CA ASN A 114 -5.68 -4.17 -15.26
C ASN A 114 -4.95 -2.93 -15.78
N ILE A 115 -3.68 -2.74 -15.43
CA ILE A 115 -2.99 -1.47 -15.65
C ILE A 115 -2.73 -1.13 -17.12
N SER A 116 -2.74 -2.11 -18.00
CA SER A 116 -2.66 -1.93 -19.45
C SER A 116 -3.81 -1.05 -19.98
N ASN A 117 -5.00 -1.12 -19.36
CA ASN A 117 -6.15 -0.27 -19.68
C ASN A 117 -5.88 1.22 -19.37
N TYR A 118 -4.85 1.50 -18.60
CA TYR A 118 -4.39 2.82 -18.18
C TYR A 118 -3.01 3.17 -18.76
N LYS A 119 -2.58 2.48 -19.80
CA LYS A 119 -1.28 2.62 -20.48
C LYS A 119 -0.08 2.16 -19.66
N GLY A 120 -0.27 1.45 -18.57
CA GLY A 120 0.81 0.94 -17.73
C GLY A 120 1.37 -0.38 -18.27
N ASN A 121 2.65 -0.62 -17.94
CA ASN A 121 3.32 -1.87 -18.21
C ASN A 121 3.32 -2.74 -16.94
N GLU A 122 2.59 -3.84 -16.98
CA GLU A 122 2.45 -4.79 -15.88
C GLU A 122 3.77 -5.49 -15.49
N ASN A 123 4.77 -5.44 -16.35
CA ASN A 123 6.10 -6.01 -16.12
C ASN A 123 7.12 -4.96 -15.64
N SER A 124 6.72 -3.70 -15.44
CA SER A 124 7.59 -2.62 -15.02
C SER A 124 6.95 -1.83 -13.87
N ILE A 125 6.89 -2.45 -12.70
CA ILE A 125 6.22 -1.91 -11.52
C ILE A 125 7.24 -1.58 -10.44
N ALA A 126 7.17 -0.35 -9.91
CA ALA A 126 7.84 0.05 -8.69
C ALA A 126 6.81 0.32 -7.60
N VAL A 127 7.17 0.04 -6.34
CA VAL A 127 6.34 0.37 -5.18
C VAL A 127 7.02 1.43 -4.33
N THR A 128 6.24 2.31 -3.72
CA THR A 128 6.77 3.33 -2.81
C THR A 128 5.77 3.67 -1.71
N GLY A 129 6.29 4.26 -0.66
CA GLY A 129 5.47 4.78 0.42
C GLY A 129 6.31 5.46 1.50
N ASP A 130 5.62 6.14 2.40
CA ASP A 130 6.19 6.80 3.54
C ASP A 130 5.74 6.14 4.85
N SER A 131 6.59 6.07 5.86
CA SER A 131 6.24 5.55 7.19
C SER A 131 5.57 4.16 7.14
N ALA A 132 4.28 4.06 7.46
CA ALA A 132 3.48 2.83 7.32
C ALA A 132 3.42 2.33 5.87
N GLY A 133 3.30 3.24 4.89
CA GLY A 133 3.31 2.90 3.48
C GLY A 133 4.65 2.32 3.01
N ALA A 134 5.77 2.80 3.57
CA ALA A 134 7.09 2.23 3.32
C ALA A 134 7.21 0.80 3.87
N TYR A 135 6.63 0.54 5.06
CA TYR A 135 6.56 -0.81 5.60
C TYR A 135 5.74 -1.74 4.71
N ILE A 136 4.56 -1.29 4.25
CA ILE A 136 3.69 -2.03 3.32
C ILE A 136 4.45 -2.36 2.03
N SER A 137 5.14 -1.38 1.45
CA SER A 137 5.96 -1.58 0.24
C SER A 137 7.10 -2.58 0.49
N ALA A 138 7.74 -2.54 1.68
CA ALA A 138 8.76 -3.52 2.06
C ALA A 138 8.18 -4.93 2.21
N MET A 139 6.95 -5.08 2.69
CA MET A 139 6.26 -6.38 2.78
C MET A 139 6.01 -6.98 1.40
N ILE A 140 5.65 -6.19 0.40
CA ILE A 140 5.49 -6.65 -0.98
C ILE A 140 6.81 -7.22 -1.49
N VAL A 141 7.91 -6.47 -1.36
CA VAL A 141 9.23 -6.88 -1.85
C VAL A 141 9.77 -8.12 -1.14
N ASN A 142 9.60 -8.21 0.19
CA ASN A 142 10.24 -9.27 0.98
C ASN A 142 9.36 -10.51 1.17
N SER A 143 8.04 -10.37 1.04
CA SER A 143 7.09 -11.41 1.41
C SER A 143 6.06 -11.72 0.33
N GLY A 144 6.09 -11.03 -0.81
CA GLY A 144 5.14 -11.23 -1.90
C GLY A 144 5.14 -12.66 -2.47
N ASN A 145 6.27 -13.36 -2.39
CA ASN A 145 6.40 -14.76 -2.78
C ASN A 145 6.19 -15.76 -1.61
N LYS A 146 5.89 -15.27 -0.40
CA LYS A 146 5.71 -16.08 0.82
C LYS A 146 4.26 -16.13 1.27
N ILE A 147 3.34 -15.99 0.36
CA ILE A 147 1.91 -16.10 0.66
C ILE A 147 1.64 -17.50 1.18
N ALA A 148 1.38 -17.57 2.46
CA ALA A 148 0.71 -18.61 3.25
C ALA A 148 0.87 -20.11 2.89
N THR A 149 2.01 -20.65 2.45
CA THR A 149 2.00 -22.04 2.05
C THR A 149 3.15 -22.91 2.51
N SER A 150 4.30 -22.37 2.94
CA SER A 150 5.37 -23.22 3.50
C SER A 150 6.48 -22.42 4.17
N GLY A 151 7.09 -23.00 5.20
CA GLY A 151 8.23 -22.48 5.96
C GLY A 151 7.90 -22.30 7.44
N SER A 152 8.91 -21.99 8.27
CA SER A 152 8.78 -21.81 9.72
C SER A 152 7.83 -20.70 10.17
N PHE A 153 7.27 -19.94 9.24
CA PHE A 153 6.27 -18.90 9.47
C PHE A 153 4.93 -19.19 8.79
N SER A 154 4.77 -20.31 8.10
CA SER A 154 3.54 -20.68 7.39
C SER A 154 2.33 -20.73 8.31
N ASP A 155 2.53 -21.13 9.56
CA ASP A 155 1.45 -21.26 10.54
C ASP A 155 1.06 -19.91 11.19
N HIS A 156 1.86 -18.86 10.96
CA HIS A 156 1.72 -17.58 11.64
C HIS A 156 1.46 -16.39 10.71
N LEU A 157 1.68 -16.50 9.40
CA LEU A 157 1.51 -15.44 8.42
C LEU A 157 0.57 -15.89 7.30
N CYS A 158 -0.71 -16.08 7.62
CA CYS A 158 -1.75 -16.29 6.62
C CYS A 158 -2.16 -14.96 5.99
N ILE A 159 -1.28 -14.35 5.18
CA ILE A 159 -1.66 -13.17 4.41
C ILE A 159 -2.39 -13.64 3.16
N THR A 160 -3.68 -13.34 3.10
CA THR A 160 -4.51 -13.59 1.92
C THR A 160 -4.71 -12.28 1.18
N PRO A 161 -4.31 -12.18 -0.11
CA PRO A 161 -4.58 -10.99 -0.89
C PRO A 161 -6.08 -10.71 -0.96
N SER A 162 -6.48 -9.43 -0.83
CA SER A 162 -7.88 -9.00 -0.93
C SER A 162 -8.43 -9.05 -2.35
N TYR A 163 -7.56 -9.24 -3.31
CA TYR A 163 -7.87 -9.46 -4.71
C TYR A 163 -6.94 -10.53 -5.27
N VAL A 164 -7.52 -11.48 -5.99
CA VAL A 164 -6.81 -12.45 -6.82
C VAL A 164 -7.56 -12.52 -8.13
N PRO A 165 -6.90 -12.46 -9.30
CA PRO A 165 -7.56 -12.65 -10.58
C PRO A 165 -8.36 -13.96 -10.65
N GLU A 166 -9.52 -13.95 -11.29
CA GLU A 166 -10.42 -15.11 -11.30
C GLU A 166 -9.80 -16.40 -11.87
N SER A 167 -8.84 -16.25 -12.76
CA SER A 167 -8.18 -17.38 -13.45
C SER A 167 -7.03 -18.02 -12.67
N ILE A 168 -6.66 -17.49 -11.50
CA ILE A 168 -5.51 -17.94 -10.72
C ILE A 168 -5.86 -18.17 -9.25
N THR A 169 -5.14 -19.07 -8.63
CA THR A 169 -5.26 -19.36 -7.19
C THR A 169 -4.20 -18.63 -6.37
N ALA A 170 -4.35 -18.55 -5.05
CA ALA A 170 -3.31 -18.04 -4.16
C ALA A 170 -1.99 -18.83 -4.28
N GLU A 171 -2.08 -20.13 -4.57
CA GLU A 171 -0.92 -20.99 -4.86
C GLU A 171 -0.21 -20.57 -6.15
N ASP A 172 -0.95 -20.22 -7.20
CA ASP A 172 -0.38 -19.72 -8.45
C ASP A 172 0.33 -18.39 -8.25
N VAL A 173 -0.24 -17.49 -7.45
CA VAL A 173 0.39 -16.21 -7.09
C VAL A 173 1.78 -16.42 -6.52
N LYS A 174 1.93 -17.41 -5.65
CA LYS A 174 3.21 -17.77 -5.04
C LYS A 174 4.16 -18.43 -6.05
N ASN A 175 3.69 -19.48 -6.72
CA ASN A 175 4.54 -20.33 -7.58
C ASN A 175 5.04 -19.57 -8.81
N GLN A 176 4.29 -18.58 -9.28
CA GLN A 176 4.62 -17.74 -10.43
C GLN A 176 5.23 -16.38 -10.06
N ASN A 177 5.49 -16.13 -8.76
CA ASN A 177 5.99 -14.83 -8.27
C ASN A 177 5.16 -13.62 -8.75
N LEU A 178 3.84 -13.75 -8.78
CA LEU A 178 2.97 -12.72 -9.35
C LEU A 178 2.99 -11.39 -8.59
N LEU A 179 3.54 -11.36 -7.37
CA LEU A 179 3.77 -10.14 -6.59
C LEU A 179 5.17 -9.54 -6.77
N ASP A 180 5.97 -10.08 -7.69
CA ASP A 180 7.28 -9.53 -7.98
C ASP A 180 7.19 -8.11 -8.56
N VAL A 181 8.03 -7.21 -8.04
CA VAL A 181 8.14 -5.82 -8.46
C VAL A 181 9.61 -5.48 -8.71
N GLN A 182 9.88 -4.60 -9.67
CA GLN A 182 11.23 -4.36 -10.17
C GLN A 182 12.01 -3.36 -9.32
N ALA A 183 11.31 -2.51 -8.54
CA ALA A 183 11.97 -1.52 -7.69
C ALA A 183 11.09 -1.14 -6.49
N ALA A 184 11.75 -0.65 -5.44
CA ALA A 184 11.07 -0.07 -4.29
C ALA A 184 11.81 1.17 -3.78
N VAL A 185 11.05 2.21 -3.43
CA VAL A 185 11.57 3.40 -2.74
C VAL A 185 10.88 3.52 -1.39
N LEU A 186 11.61 3.31 -0.32
CA LEU A 186 11.10 3.16 1.03
C LEU A 186 11.51 4.34 1.91
N SER A 187 10.56 5.22 2.24
CA SER A 187 10.84 6.44 3.00
C SER A 187 10.49 6.26 4.48
N TYR A 188 11.50 6.28 5.34
CA TYR A 188 11.43 6.25 6.82
C TYR A 188 10.42 5.24 7.40
N GLY A 189 10.40 4.02 6.87
CA GLY A 189 9.53 2.95 7.35
C GLY A 189 9.96 2.36 8.69
N ALA A 190 8.98 1.92 9.48
CA ALA A 190 9.22 1.23 10.74
C ALA A 190 9.41 -0.28 10.48
N TYR A 191 10.59 -0.68 10.00
CA TYR A 191 10.82 -2.06 9.54
C TYR A 191 10.95 -3.10 10.63
N ASN A 192 11.24 -2.71 11.87
CA ASN A 192 11.31 -3.61 13.01
C ASN A 192 10.11 -3.42 13.95
N LEU A 193 8.94 -3.83 13.48
CA LEU A 193 7.72 -3.76 14.28
C LEU A 193 7.77 -4.68 15.50
N TYR A 194 8.42 -5.84 15.39
CA TYR A 194 8.57 -6.79 16.49
C TYR A 194 9.29 -6.17 17.71
N SER A 195 10.47 -5.60 17.50
CA SER A 195 11.18 -4.92 18.59
C SER A 195 10.42 -3.71 19.13
N SER A 196 9.68 -3.01 18.28
CA SER A 196 8.85 -1.88 18.69
C SER A 196 7.66 -2.35 19.53
N ALA A 197 7.07 -3.48 19.17
CA ALA A 197 5.99 -4.12 19.93
C ALA A 197 6.47 -4.58 21.30
N LEU A 198 7.60 -5.28 21.39
CA LEU A 198 8.20 -5.72 22.66
C LEU A 198 8.51 -4.55 23.60
N LYS A 199 8.89 -3.39 23.07
CA LYS A 199 9.11 -2.16 23.85
C LYS A 199 7.82 -1.46 24.25
N GLY A 200 6.67 -1.98 23.86
CA GLY A 200 5.36 -1.39 24.13
C GLY A 200 5.10 -0.06 23.42
N ILE A 201 5.83 0.24 22.33
CA ILE A 201 5.65 1.50 21.56
C ILE A 201 4.23 1.60 21.01
N PHE A 202 3.61 0.48 20.69
CA PHE A 202 2.25 0.39 20.15
C PHE A 202 1.17 0.18 21.20
N GLU A 203 1.53 0.14 22.49
CA GLU A 203 0.56 0.04 23.57
C GLU A 203 -0.05 1.39 23.86
N THR A 204 -1.37 1.46 23.89
CA THR A 204 -2.10 2.71 24.19
C THR A 204 -1.78 3.27 25.55
N ARG A 205 -1.50 2.41 26.55
CA ARG A 205 -1.15 2.82 27.92
C ARG A 205 0.22 3.50 28.02
N LYS A 206 1.15 3.16 27.11
CA LYS A 206 2.53 3.67 27.14
C LYS A 206 2.74 4.81 26.14
N ASN A 207 1.89 4.92 25.12
CA ASN A 207 1.99 5.95 24.10
C ASN A 207 0.63 6.64 23.88
N PRO A 208 0.44 7.87 24.40
CA PRO A 208 -0.82 8.61 24.29
C PRO A 208 -1.23 8.89 22.84
N PHE A 209 -0.31 8.87 21.87
CA PHE A 209 -0.64 9.02 20.45
C PHE A 209 -1.65 7.95 19.99
N TRP A 210 -1.47 6.71 20.40
CA TRP A 210 -2.38 5.62 20.02
C TRP A 210 -3.75 5.73 20.71
N THR A 211 -3.79 6.25 21.93
CA THR A 211 -5.04 6.55 22.64
C THR A 211 -5.86 7.58 21.89
N PHE A 212 -5.21 8.59 21.32
CA PHE A 212 -5.87 9.65 20.57
C PHE A 212 -6.32 9.18 19.17
N ALA A 213 -5.54 8.31 18.54
CA ALA A 213 -5.82 7.77 17.21
C ALA A 213 -6.89 6.68 17.21
N LEU A 214 -7.12 6.02 18.33
CA LEU A 214 -8.04 4.89 18.48
C LEU A 214 -9.13 5.23 19.50
N SER A 215 -10.38 5.06 19.12
CA SER A 215 -11.53 5.20 20.02
C SER A 215 -11.58 4.15 21.13
N LYS A 216 -10.76 3.10 21.05
CA LYS A 216 -10.59 2.05 22.05
C LYS A 216 -9.12 1.62 22.14
N PRO A 217 -8.62 1.27 23.34
CA PRO A 217 -7.24 0.84 23.54
C PRO A 217 -7.02 -0.57 22.96
N ARG A 218 -6.77 -0.64 21.66
CA ARG A 218 -6.56 -1.90 20.94
C ARG A 218 -5.11 -2.11 20.54
N GLY A 219 -4.32 -1.02 20.41
CA GLY A 219 -2.99 -1.07 19.85
C GLY A 219 -2.99 -1.43 18.35
N VAL A 220 -1.81 -1.46 17.76
CA VAL A 220 -1.61 -1.73 16.33
C VAL A 220 -2.01 -3.18 15.97
N PHE A 221 -1.83 -4.12 16.86
CA PHE A 221 -2.08 -5.55 16.60
C PHE A 221 -3.44 -6.06 17.09
N GLY A 222 -4.27 -5.20 17.64
CA GLY A 222 -5.61 -5.54 18.11
C GLY A 222 -5.62 -6.50 19.31
N ASN A 223 -6.73 -7.23 19.46
CA ASN A 223 -6.91 -8.17 20.59
C ASN A 223 -6.04 -9.42 20.47
N ASN A 224 -5.46 -9.68 19.31
CA ASN A 224 -4.65 -10.86 19.02
C ASN A 224 -3.13 -10.62 19.18
N PHE A 225 -2.75 -9.53 19.85
CA PHE A 225 -1.34 -9.18 20.05
C PHE A 225 -0.51 -10.32 20.62
N ASN A 226 -1.06 -11.09 21.57
CA ASN A 226 -0.37 -12.22 22.19
C ASN A 226 -0.23 -13.46 21.29
N ALA A 227 -0.98 -13.53 20.20
CA ALA A 227 -0.89 -14.64 19.25
C ALA A 227 0.15 -14.38 18.14
N CYS A 228 0.61 -13.12 18.01
CA CYS A 228 1.60 -12.71 16.99
C CYS A 228 3.03 -12.62 17.56
N LEU A 229 3.23 -12.86 18.85
CA LEU A 229 4.52 -12.92 19.56
C LEU A 229 4.92 -14.36 19.83
#